data_c0187046b65bf77ce3b8a42c271938ef
#
_entry.id   c0187046b65bf77ce3b8a42c271938ef
#
_cell.length_a   1.000
_cell.length_b   1.000
_cell.length_c   1.000
_cell.angle_alpha   90.00
_cell.angle_beta   90.00
_cell.angle_gamma   90.00
#
_symmetry.space_group_name_H-M   'P 1'
#
loop_
_entity.id
_entity.type
_entity.pdbx_description
1 polymer ?
#
loop_
_entity_poly.entity_id
_entity_poly.type
_entity_poly.pdbx_seq_one_letter_code
_entity_poly.pdbx_strand_id
1 'polypeptide(L)'
;IGTTTISGVVLEKNETQKARILEAKTIENGSFLATDSDWERIQDAENIVKKSRQMLDDFLDRYPEVEKIGLTGQMHGIVYIDKEGTCVSPLYTWQDARGSLCEEKNGSLTEEIQQTCKVQAASGYGMVTHIYNLRHNLIPDTAVSFCTIMDYFGMQLTGRKEVLVHASNAASFGFFDAQKNTFMTEELYKMGVEEPWLPKVCTGIEALGSYRERIVTTAIGDNQASFLGAAGNEKNTLLVNM
;
A
#
# COMPACT_ATOMS: atom_id res chain seq x y z
N ILE A 1 6.75 -3.23 -5.55
CA ILE A 1 7.43 -2.04 -4.97
C ILE A 1 7.72 -2.33 -3.50
N GLY A 2 8.94 -2.76 -3.17
CA GLY A 2 9.35 -3.05 -1.81
C GLY A 2 10.03 -1.87 -1.13
N THR A 3 10.28 -2.00 0.17
CA THR A 3 10.92 -0.96 1.00
C THR A 3 12.37 -0.70 0.58
N THR A 4 13.13 -1.75 0.27
CA THR A 4 14.56 -1.66 -0.09
C THR A 4 14.82 -1.82 -1.58
N THR A 5 13.93 -2.51 -2.30
CA THR A 5 14.07 -2.77 -3.73
C THR A 5 12.76 -2.55 -4.48
N ILE A 6 12.89 -2.21 -5.76
CA ILE A 6 11.80 -2.20 -6.73
C ILE A 6 12.10 -3.30 -7.73
N SER A 7 11.15 -4.23 -7.88
CA SER A 7 11.28 -5.37 -8.79
C SER A 7 10.13 -5.40 -9.77
N GLY A 8 10.42 -5.79 -11.00
CA GLY A 8 9.43 -6.04 -12.03
C GLY A 8 9.72 -7.37 -12.72
N VAL A 9 8.66 -8.02 -13.18
CA VAL A 9 8.74 -9.27 -13.96
C VAL A 9 7.82 -9.18 -15.16
N VAL A 10 8.26 -9.70 -16.29
CA VAL A 10 7.43 -9.93 -17.47
C VAL A 10 7.08 -11.41 -17.50
N LEU A 11 5.78 -11.68 -17.52
CA LEU A 11 5.23 -13.03 -17.50
C LEU A 11 4.47 -13.31 -18.80
N GLU A 12 4.75 -14.46 -19.39
CA GLU A 12 3.92 -15.05 -20.43
C GLU A 12 3.03 -16.14 -19.83
N LYS A 13 1.75 -16.11 -20.15
CA LYS A 13 0.81 -17.15 -19.76
C LYS A 13 0.41 -17.95 -20.99
N ASN A 14 0.71 -19.24 -20.99
CA ASN A 14 0.31 -20.13 -22.09
C ASN A 14 -1.13 -20.63 -21.92
N GLU A 15 -1.66 -21.32 -22.96
CA GLU A 15 -3.01 -21.91 -22.99
C GLU A 15 -3.27 -22.88 -21.81
N THR A 16 -2.23 -23.54 -21.29
CA THR A 16 -2.33 -24.45 -20.14
C THR A 16 -2.28 -23.70 -18.81
N GLN A 17 -2.34 -22.37 -18.83
CA GLN A 17 -2.28 -21.48 -17.67
C GLN A 17 -0.97 -21.54 -16.85
N LYS A 18 0.08 -22.14 -17.36
CA LYS A 18 1.43 -22.07 -16.75
C LYS A 18 2.06 -20.72 -17.09
N ALA A 19 2.47 -20.00 -16.05
CA ALA A 19 3.22 -18.76 -16.20
C ALA A 19 4.71 -19.07 -16.44
N ARG A 20 5.32 -18.37 -17.41
CA ARG A 20 6.76 -18.39 -17.66
C ARG A 20 7.31 -16.97 -17.46
N ILE A 21 8.36 -16.82 -16.67
CA ILE A 21 9.08 -15.56 -16.55
C ILE A 21 9.91 -15.37 -17.82
N LEU A 22 9.65 -14.29 -18.54
CA LEU A 22 10.43 -13.87 -19.71
C LEU A 22 11.60 -12.99 -19.27
N GLU A 23 11.37 -12.08 -18.34
CA GLU A 23 12.37 -11.20 -17.79
C GLU A 23 12.04 -10.85 -16.33
N ALA A 24 13.08 -10.66 -15.51
CA ALA A 24 12.97 -10.11 -14.18
C ALA A 24 14.09 -9.07 -13.97
N LYS A 25 13.74 -7.94 -13.37
CA LYS A 25 14.69 -6.86 -13.05
C LYS A 25 14.42 -6.38 -11.62
N THR A 26 15.49 -6.17 -10.88
CA THR A 26 15.42 -5.57 -9.53
C THR A 26 16.42 -4.42 -9.45
N ILE A 27 16.00 -3.32 -8.89
CA ILE A 27 16.83 -2.16 -8.60
C ILE A 27 16.70 -1.77 -7.13
N GLU A 28 17.67 -1.05 -6.62
CA GLU A 28 17.59 -0.45 -5.29
C GLU A 28 16.51 0.65 -5.25
N ASN A 29 15.66 0.61 -4.23
CA ASN A 29 14.67 1.66 -4.00
C ASN A 29 15.39 2.97 -3.62
N GLY A 30 16.20 2.97 -2.57
CA GLY A 30 17.04 4.11 -2.16
C GLY A 30 16.26 5.40 -1.97
N SER A 31 15.01 5.32 -1.51
CA SER A 31 14.13 6.50 -1.38
C SER A 31 13.92 6.93 0.07
N PHE A 32 14.62 6.35 1.04
CA PHE A 32 14.54 6.83 2.42
C PHE A 32 14.99 8.28 2.52
N LEU A 33 14.19 9.07 3.21
CA LEU A 33 14.50 10.45 3.55
C LEU A 33 15.30 10.49 4.85
N ALA A 34 16.22 11.45 4.96
CA ALA A 34 16.90 11.73 6.19
C ALA A 34 15.92 12.39 7.18
N THR A 35 15.94 11.94 8.43
CA THR A 35 15.09 12.48 9.52
C THR A 35 15.94 12.71 10.75
N ASP A 36 15.51 13.62 11.61
CA ASP A 36 16.17 13.91 12.87
C ASP A 36 15.77 12.93 14.00
N SER A 37 14.86 12.01 13.72
CA SER A 37 14.28 11.10 14.70
C SER A 37 14.55 9.65 14.35
N ASP A 38 15.04 8.85 15.29
CA ASP A 38 15.33 7.43 15.09
C ASP A 38 14.10 6.56 14.84
N TRP A 39 12.92 7.04 15.27
CA TRP A 39 11.66 6.34 15.10
C TRP A 39 10.97 6.64 13.76
N GLU A 40 11.33 7.73 13.10
CA GLU A 40 10.70 8.11 11.84
C GLU A 40 11.34 7.35 10.67
N ARG A 41 10.50 6.68 9.89
CA ARG A 41 10.91 5.91 8.72
C ARG A 41 10.03 6.26 7.54
N ILE A 42 10.45 7.30 6.82
CA ILE A 42 9.73 7.86 5.67
C ILE A 42 10.53 7.76 4.39
N GLN A 43 9.80 7.66 3.27
CA GLN A 43 10.40 7.58 1.93
C GLN A 43 9.82 8.65 0.99
N ASP A 44 10.61 9.05 0.01
CA ASP A 44 10.19 9.91 -1.09
C ASP A 44 9.29 9.12 -2.05
N ALA A 45 7.99 9.38 -1.96
CA ALA A 45 6.95 8.70 -2.75
C ALA A 45 7.12 8.99 -4.25
N GLU A 46 7.47 10.21 -4.63
CA GLU A 46 7.64 10.61 -6.03
C GLU A 46 8.87 9.94 -6.65
N ASN A 47 9.96 9.80 -5.90
CA ASN A 47 11.14 9.06 -6.37
C ASN A 47 10.82 7.57 -6.59
N ILE A 48 10.03 6.95 -5.71
CA ILE A 48 9.56 5.57 -5.88
C ILE A 48 8.73 5.43 -7.15
N VAL A 49 7.75 6.32 -7.35
CA VAL A 49 6.89 6.33 -8.53
C VAL A 49 7.71 6.53 -9.81
N LYS A 50 8.64 7.48 -9.81
CA LYS A 50 9.53 7.74 -10.95
C LYS A 50 10.35 6.52 -11.35
N LYS A 51 11.02 5.87 -10.38
CA LYS A 51 11.82 4.67 -10.62
C LYS A 51 10.96 3.49 -11.10
N SER A 52 9.79 3.30 -10.48
CA SER A 52 8.84 2.25 -10.86
C SER A 52 8.31 2.44 -12.28
N ARG A 53 7.97 3.68 -12.65
CA ARG A 53 7.52 4.03 -13.99
C ARG A 53 8.62 3.80 -15.02
N GLN A 54 9.84 4.23 -14.75
CA GLN A 54 10.97 4.03 -15.66
C GLN A 54 11.22 2.54 -15.92
N MET A 55 11.19 1.70 -14.87
CA MET A 55 11.32 0.26 -15.04
C MET A 55 10.18 -0.33 -15.88
N LEU A 56 8.95 0.10 -15.63
CA LEU A 56 7.78 -0.33 -16.38
C LEU A 56 7.88 0.07 -17.85
N ASP A 57 8.25 1.31 -18.15
CA ASP A 57 8.41 1.79 -19.52
C ASP A 57 9.49 1.01 -20.27
N ASP A 58 10.64 0.73 -19.63
CA ASP A 58 11.69 -0.13 -20.19
C ASP A 58 11.18 -1.54 -20.56
N PHE A 59 10.28 -2.12 -19.74
CA PHE A 59 9.65 -3.40 -20.07
C PHE A 59 8.67 -3.29 -21.23
N LEU A 60 7.79 -2.29 -21.21
CA LEU A 60 6.78 -2.11 -22.25
C LEU A 60 7.39 -1.79 -23.63
N ASP A 61 8.57 -1.16 -23.66
CA ASP A 61 9.30 -0.91 -24.90
C ASP A 61 9.90 -2.20 -25.49
N ARG A 62 10.31 -3.15 -24.65
CA ARG A 62 10.87 -4.45 -25.08
C ARG A 62 9.83 -5.53 -25.29
N TYR A 63 8.67 -5.41 -24.65
CA TYR A 63 7.57 -6.38 -24.70
C TYR A 63 6.26 -5.65 -25.04
N PRO A 64 6.11 -5.18 -26.29
CA PRO A 64 4.92 -4.42 -26.72
C PRO A 64 3.61 -5.24 -26.65
N GLU A 65 3.70 -6.57 -26.61
CA GLU A 65 2.59 -7.52 -26.52
C GLU A 65 2.00 -7.64 -25.11
N VAL A 66 2.61 -7.04 -24.10
CA VAL A 66 2.05 -7.03 -22.72
C VAL A 66 0.67 -6.38 -22.75
N GLU A 67 -0.33 -7.05 -22.18
CA GLU A 67 -1.72 -6.60 -22.16
C GLU A 67 -2.13 -6.00 -20.80
N LYS A 68 -1.50 -6.47 -19.72
CA LYS A 68 -1.93 -6.16 -18.35
C LYS A 68 -0.75 -5.84 -17.45
N ILE A 69 -0.98 -4.91 -16.53
CA ILE A 69 -0.03 -4.48 -15.51
C ILE A 69 -0.64 -4.78 -14.14
N GLY A 70 -0.03 -5.72 -13.42
CA GLY A 70 -0.37 -6.03 -12.03
C GLY A 70 0.60 -5.33 -11.08
N LEU A 71 0.09 -4.84 -9.96
CA LEU A 71 0.85 -4.09 -8.97
C LEU A 71 0.85 -4.83 -7.63
N THR A 72 2.02 -4.84 -6.98
CA THR A 72 2.17 -5.35 -5.61
C THR A 72 3.33 -4.65 -4.91
N GLY A 73 3.36 -4.66 -3.59
CA GLY A 73 4.45 -4.04 -2.86
C GLY A 73 4.23 -3.95 -1.35
N GLN A 74 5.05 -3.13 -0.70
CA GLN A 74 5.08 -2.97 0.74
C GLN A 74 3.71 -2.56 1.29
N MET A 75 3.24 -3.33 2.26
CA MET A 75 1.96 -3.13 2.93
C MET A 75 2.10 -2.14 4.10
N HIS A 76 0.97 -1.83 4.71
CA HIS A 76 0.80 -1.05 5.94
C HIS A 76 1.08 0.44 5.80
N GLY A 77 2.17 0.86 5.13
CA GLY A 77 2.53 2.26 4.97
C GLY A 77 1.52 3.05 4.15
N ILE A 78 1.45 4.37 4.40
CA ILE A 78 0.51 5.27 3.72
C ILE A 78 1.19 6.51 3.12
N VAL A 79 0.60 7.02 2.04
CA VAL A 79 0.79 8.36 1.51
C VAL A 79 -0.55 9.11 1.56
N TYR A 80 -0.53 10.41 1.83
CA TYR A 80 -1.72 11.25 1.75
C TYR A 80 -1.93 11.78 0.34
N ILE A 81 -3.19 11.80 -0.08
CA ILE A 81 -3.62 12.16 -1.43
C ILE A 81 -4.57 13.36 -1.36
N ASP A 82 -4.37 14.34 -2.22
CA ASP A 82 -5.28 15.47 -2.38
C ASP A 82 -6.46 15.15 -3.33
N LYS A 83 -7.37 16.10 -3.48
CA LYS A 83 -8.55 15.99 -4.36
C LYS A 83 -8.20 15.83 -5.85
N GLU A 84 -6.99 16.18 -6.26
CA GLU A 84 -6.52 16.03 -7.64
C GLU A 84 -5.84 14.68 -7.88
N GLY A 85 -5.71 13.84 -6.85
CA GLY A 85 -5.05 12.53 -6.92
C GLY A 85 -3.53 12.61 -6.82
N THR A 86 -3.01 13.71 -6.27
CA THR A 86 -1.57 13.95 -6.09
C THR A 86 -1.15 13.60 -4.67
N CYS A 87 0.01 12.99 -4.52
CA CYS A 87 0.61 12.75 -3.22
C CYS A 87 1.08 14.07 -2.59
N VAL A 88 0.70 14.30 -1.35
CA VAL A 88 1.00 15.55 -0.60
C VAL A 88 1.80 15.29 0.68
N SER A 89 2.36 14.09 0.81
CA SER A 89 3.19 13.71 1.96
C SER A 89 4.35 12.79 1.54
N PRO A 90 5.35 12.56 2.39
CA PRO A 90 6.20 11.39 2.23
C PRO A 90 5.38 10.09 2.38
N LEU A 91 5.94 8.97 1.95
CA LEU A 91 5.45 7.65 2.34
C LEU A 91 5.88 7.38 3.78
N TYR A 92 4.93 7.27 4.68
CA TYR A 92 5.15 6.73 6.02
C TYR A 92 5.21 5.22 5.91
N THR A 93 6.36 4.62 6.15
CA THR A 93 6.54 3.18 5.92
C THR A 93 6.02 2.33 7.09
N TRP A 94 5.90 1.02 6.86
CA TRP A 94 5.56 0.07 7.91
C TRP A 94 6.58 0.00 9.07
N GLN A 95 7.78 0.53 8.86
CA GLN A 95 8.85 0.60 9.86
C GLN A 95 8.77 1.86 10.73
N ASP A 96 7.88 2.78 10.40
CA ASP A 96 7.70 4.01 11.18
C ASP A 96 7.13 3.70 12.55
N ALA A 97 7.79 4.17 13.59
CA ALA A 97 7.48 3.81 14.97
C ALA A 97 6.69 4.88 15.74
N ARG A 98 6.10 5.89 15.04
CA ARG A 98 5.33 6.96 15.72
C ARG A 98 4.21 6.47 16.63
N GLY A 99 3.53 5.39 16.25
CA GLY A 99 2.45 4.81 17.06
C GLY A 99 2.90 4.15 18.35
N SER A 100 4.21 3.88 18.50
CA SER A 100 4.81 3.31 19.72
C SER A 100 5.46 4.38 20.63
N LEU A 101 5.42 5.66 20.24
CA LEU A 101 5.92 6.73 21.10
C LEU A 101 5.06 6.83 22.35
N CYS A 102 5.72 6.81 23.52
CA CYS A 102 5.03 6.96 24.79
C CYS A 102 4.76 8.46 25.06
N GLU A 103 3.51 8.81 25.26
CA GLU A 103 3.12 10.11 25.78
C GLU A 103 3.10 10.05 27.30
N GLU A 104 3.63 11.07 27.96
CA GLU A 104 3.95 11.13 29.41
C GLU A 104 2.83 10.65 30.35
N LYS A 105 1.57 10.59 29.91
CA LYS A 105 0.41 10.25 30.75
C LYS A 105 -0.42 9.06 30.27
N ASN A 106 -0.29 8.63 29.01
CA ASN A 106 -1.28 7.72 28.40
C ASN A 106 -0.67 6.44 27.82
N GLY A 107 0.63 6.20 27.92
CA GLY A 107 1.28 5.10 27.22
C GLY A 107 1.42 5.39 25.71
N SER A 108 1.56 4.37 24.90
CA SER A 108 1.65 4.50 23.44
C SER A 108 0.26 4.50 22.81
N LEU A 109 0.16 5.07 21.59
CA LEU A 109 -1.09 5.04 20.80
C LEU A 109 -1.55 3.61 20.53
N THR A 110 -0.63 2.69 20.28
CA THR A 110 -0.98 1.27 20.07
C THR A 110 -1.59 0.62 21.30
N GLU A 111 -1.12 0.95 22.50
CA GLU A 111 -1.70 0.49 23.76
C GLU A 111 -3.10 1.09 24.00
N GLU A 112 -3.26 2.38 23.73
CA GLU A 112 -4.56 3.05 23.83
C GLU A 112 -5.60 2.42 22.88
N ILE A 113 -5.24 2.16 21.62
CA ILE A 113 -6.11 1.49 20.65
C ILE A 113 -6.54 0.11 21.17
N GLN A 114 -5.59 -0.67 21.67
CA GLN A 114 -5.89 -1.99 22.22
C GLN A 114 -6.82 -1.90 23.43
N GLN A 115 -6.66 -0.92 24.31
CA GLN A 115 -7.48 -0.75 25.51
C GLN A 115 -8.88 -0.23 25.18
N THR A 116 -8.99 0.72 24.25
CA THR A 116 -10.24 1.42 23.94
C THR A 116 -11.10 0.67 22.93
N CYS A 117 -10.48 0.18 21.85
CA CYS A 117 -11.18 -0.40 20.71
C CYS A 117 -11.12 -1.93 20.70
N LYS A 118 -10.23 -2.55 21.48
CA LYS A 118 -9.95 -4.00 21.44
C LYS A 118 -9.47 -4.49 20.08
N VAL A 119 -8.89 -3.58 19.28
CA VAL A 119 -8.32 -3.84 17.96
C VAL A 119 -6.81 -4.05 18.09
N GLN A 120 -6.30 -5.10 17.46
CA GLN A 120 -4.85 -5.29 17.38
C GLN A 120 -4.25 -4.20 16.50
N ALA A 121 -3.25 -3.49 17.02
CA ALA A 121 -2.56 -2.42 16.34
C ALA A 121 -1.04 -2.62 16.43
N ALA A 122 -0.35 -2.27 15.35
CA ALA A 122 1.10 -2.17 15.31
C ALA A 122 1.50 -0.78 14.82
N SER A 123 2.64 -0.28 15.28
CA SER A 123 3.06 1.11 15.06
C SER A 123 3.07 1.52 13.58
N GLY A 124 3.57 0.64 12.71
CA GLY A 124 3.64 0.91 11.27
C GLY A 124 2.34 0.68 10.50
N TYR A 125 1.22 0.38 11.16
CA TYR A 125 -0.07 0.26 10.47
C TYR A 125 -0.56 1.64 10.04
N GLY A 126 -1.04 1.74 8.80
CA GLY A 126 -1.45 3.01 8.18
C GLY A 126 -2.48 3.78 8.99
N MET A 127 -3.44 3.09 9.61
CA MET A 127 -4.44 3.74 10.44
C MET A 127 -3.86 4.26 11.75
N VAL A 128 -2.87 3.58 12.34
CA VAL A 128 -2.15 4.05 13.52
C VAL A 128 -1.35 5.31 13.16
N THR A 129 -0.67 5.31 12.02
CA THR A 129 0.01 6.49 11.48
C THR A 129 -0.96 7.64 11.25
N HIS A 130 -2.14 7.36 10.66
CA HIS A 130 -3.15 8.40 10.40
C HIS A 130 -3.71 9.00 11.69
N ILE A 131 -4.06 8.18 12.69
CA ILE A 131 -4.54 8.65 14.00
C ILE A 131 -3.48 9.52 14.70
N TYR A 132 -2.22 9.08 14.68
CA TYR A 132 -1.12 9.87 15.25
C TYR A 132 -1.00 11.23 14.55
N ASN A 133 -0.96 11.22 13.21
CA ASN A 133 -0.83 12.44 12.43
C ASN A 133 -2.03 13.39 12.62
N LEU A 134 -3.24 12.86 12.75
CA LEU A 134 -4.45 13.64 13.03
C LEU A 134 -4.33 14.37 14.38
N ARG A 135 -3.90 13.67 15.42
CA ARG A 135 -3.76 14.23 16.78
C ARG A 135 -2.65 15.30 16.89
N HIS A 136 -1.61 15.14 16.09
CA HIS A 136 -0.46 16.04 16.12
C HIS A 136 -0.49 17.12 15.03
N ASN A 137 -1.60 17.26 14.28
CA ASN A 137 -1.76 18.21 13.17
C ASN A 137 -0.66 18.06 12.10
N LEU A 138 -0.29 16.80 11.79
CA LEU A 138 0.72 16.45 10.79
C LEU A 138 0.13 16.04 9.44
N ILE A 139 -1.20 16.04 9.32
CA ILE A 139 -1.86 15.77 8.05
C ILE A 139 -1.77 17.03 7.18
N PRO A 140 -1.31 16.93 5.92
CA PRO A 140 -1.28 18.08 5.03
C PRO A 140 -2.68 18.68 4.81
N ASP A 141 -2.81 20.00 4.81
CA ASP A 141 -4.10 20.72 4.71
C ASP A 141 -4.89 20.38 3.44
N THR A 142 -4.22 19.99 2.37
CA THR A 142 -4.85 19.62 1.09
C THR A 142 -5.22 18.16 1.00
N ALA A 143 -4.81 17.33 1.95
CA ALA A 143 -5.10 15.91 1.95
C ALA A 143 -6.60 15.64 2.14
N VAL A 144 -7.12 14.66 1.42
CA VAL A 144 -8.53 14.23 1.52
C VAL A 144 -8.68 12.73 1.75
N SER A 145 -7.62 11.95 1.54
CA SER A 145 -7.59 10.50 1.75
C SER A 145 -6.14 10.01 1.83
N PHE A 146 -5.95 8.71 1.97
CA PHE A 146 -4.64 8.06 1.95
C PHE A 146 -4.71 6.69 1.27
N CYS A 147 -3.56 6.19 0.80
CA CYS A 147 -3.44 4.86 0.23
C CYS A 147 -2.01 4.32 0.39
N THR A 148 -1.78 3.07 -0.04
CA THR A 148 -0.41 2.54 -0.13
C THR A 148 0.35 3.17 -1.31
N ILE A 149 1.67 3.03 -1.31
CA ILE A 149 2.51 3.52 -2.41
C ILE A 149 2.19 2.85 -3.74
N MET A 150 1.79 1.57 -3.73
CA MET A 150 1.44 0.85 -4.96
C MET A 150 0.06 1.22 -5.48
N ASP A 151 -0.90 1.55 -4.61
CA ASP A 151 -2.18 2.11 -5.02
C ASP A 151 -1.97 3.50 -5.64
N TYR A 152 -1.13 4.34 -5.01
CA TYR A 152 -0.74 5.63 -5.57
C TYR A 152 -0.06 5.50 -6.94
N PHE A 153 0.84 4.53 -7.10
CA PHE A 153 1.46 4.26 -8.39
C PHE A 153 0.41 3.89 -9.46
N GLY A 154 -0.57 3.04 -9.11
CA GLY A 154 -1.69 2.72 -9.98
C GLY A 154 -2.52 3.95 -10.39
N MET A 155 -2.78 4.86 -9.44
CA MET A 155 -3.44 6.15 -9.72
C MET A 155 -2.63 6.99 -10.70
N GLN A 156 -1.31 7.10 -10.50
CA GLN A 156 -0.41 7.88 -11.36
C GLN A 156 -0.27 7.31 -12.78
N LEU A 157 -0.39 5.99 -12.95
CA LEU A 157 -0.39 5.36 -14.28
C LEU A 157 -1.69 5.64 -15.05
N THR A 158 -2.82 5.69 -14.35
CA THR A 158 -4.15 5.76 -14.98
C THR A 158 -4.79 7.14 -14.98
N GLY A 159 -4.19 8.11 -14.29
CA GLY A 159 -4.76 9.45 -14.09
C GLY A 159 -5.99 9.46 -13.17
N ARG A 160 -6.17 8.39 -12.38
CA ARG A 160 -7.29 8.28 -11.44
C ARG A 160 -7.09 9.24 -10.26
N LYS A 161 -8.13 9.96 -9.88
CA LYS A 161 -8.09 10.91 -8.75
C LYS A 161 -8.60 10.30 -7.44
N GLU A 162 -9.54 9.36 -7.52
CA GLU A 162 -10.12 8.72 -6.36
C GLU A 162 -9.33 7.47 -5.96
N VAL A 163 -9.07 7.35 -4.66
CA VAL A 163 -8.40 6.18 -4.10
C VAL A 163 -9.34 4.96 -4.15
N LEU A 164 -8.83 3.85 -4.68
CA LEU A 164 -9.45 2.54 -4.63
C LEU A 164 -8.39 1.53 -4.18
N VAL A 165 -8.61 0.88 -3.04
CA VAL A 165 -7.68 -0.11 -2.50
C VAL A 165 -8.29 -1.50 -2.53
N HIS A 166 -7.48 -2.52 -2.78
CA HIS A 166 -7.92 -3.89 -2.61
C HIS A 166 -8.04 -4.22 -1.11
N ALA A 167 -8.98 -5.11 -0.74
CA ALA A 167 -9.22 -5.51 0.66
C ALA A 167 -7.95 -5.97 1.40
N SER A 168 -6.95 -6.57 0.72
CA SER A 168 -5.67 -6.92 1.33
C SER A 168 -4.88 -5.69 1.81
N ASN A 169 -4.90 -4.60 1.06
CA ASN A 169 -4.25 -3.35 1.44
C ASN A 169 -5.05 -2.62 2.53
N ALA A 170 -6.39 -2.60 2.40
CA ALA A 170 -7.26 -2.05 3.44
C ALA A 170 -7.06 -2.76 4.79
N ALA A 171 -6.98 -4.10 4.78
CA ALA A 171 -6.71 -4.89 5.98
C ALA A 171 -5.34 -4.57 6.60
N SER A 172 -4.35 -4.25 5.77
CA SER A 172 -3.00 -3.91 6.23
C SER A 172 -2.91 -2.57 6.96
N PHE A 173 -3.88 -1.68 6.77
CA PHE A 173 -3.94 -0.43 7.52
C PHE A 173 -4.35 -0.62 8.98
N GLY A 174 -4.98 -1.76 9.32
CA GLY A 174 -5.64 -1.99 10.61
C GLY A 174 -7.07 -1.46 10.63
N PHE A 175 -7.82 -1.73 11.70
CA PHE A 175 -9.24 -1.36 11.84
C PHE A 175 -10.12 -1.85 10.69
N PHE A 176 -9.84 -3.04 10.17
CA PHE A 176 -10.56 -3.61 9.04
C PHE A 176 -11.16 -4.98 9.39
N ASP A 177 -12.45 -5.14 9.17
CA ASP A 177 -13.16 -6.41 9.31
C ASP A 177 -13.04 -7.20 7.99
N ALA A 178 -12.13 -8.18 7.97
CA ALA A 178 -11.89 -8.99 6.78
C ALA A 178 -13.06 -9.92 6.39
N GLN A 179 -14.01 -10.17 7.30
CA GLN A 179 -15.19 -10.98 6.99
C GLN A 179 -16.24 -10.15 6.26
N LYS A 180 -16.40 -8.88 6.69
CA LYS A 180 -17.33 -7.93 6.09
C LYS A 180 -16.72 -7.13 4.95
N ASN A 181 -15.38 -7.15 4.81
CA ASN A 181 -14.61 -6.32 3.89
C ASN A 181 -14.88 -4.82 4.05
N THR A 182 -14.98 -4.35 5.29
CA THR A 182 -15.22 -2.95 5.61
C THR A 182 -14.31 -2.47 6.75
N PHE A 183 -14.05 -1.16 6.79
CA PHE A 183 -13.41 -0.54 7.94
C PHE A 183 -14.34 -0.59 9.17
N MET A 184 -13.74 -0.70 10.35
CA MET A 184 -14.41 -0.68 11.65
C MET A 184 -14.71 0.78 12.04
N THR A 185 -15.70 1.39 11.40
CA THR A 185 -15.98 2.83 11.49
C THR A 185 -16.36 3.28 12.90
N GLU A 186 -17.06 2.45 13.67
CA GLU A 186 -17.40 2.76 15.08
C GLU A 186 -16.16 2.88 15.95
N GLU A 187 -15.18 1.99 15.78
CA GLU A 187 -13.90 2.00 16.49
C GLU A 187 -13.03 3.18 16.03
N LEU A 188 -13.00 3.45 14.74
CA LEU A 188 -12.29 4.59 14.18
C LEU A 188 -12.83 5.92 14.68
N TYR A 189 -14.16 6.05 14.79
CA TYR A 189 -14.78 7.25 15.33
C TYR A 189 -14.36 7.51 16.79
N LYS A 190 -14.22 6.48 17.62
CA LYS A 190 -13.68 6.62 18.99
C LYS A 190 -12.26 7.18 19.02
N MET A 191 -11.49 6.95 17.95
CA MET A 191 -10.12 7.45 17.80
C MET A 191 -10.05 8.81 17.07
N GLY A 192 -11.21 9.40 16.72
CA GLY A 192 -11.32 10.70 16.05
C GLY A 192 -11.21 10.64 14.53
N VAL A 193 -11.25 9.44 13.92
CA VAL A 193 -11.19 9.30 12.46
C VAL A 193 -12.60 9.27 11.89
N GLU A 194 -12.88 10.16 10.94
CA GLU A 194 -14.14 10.27 10.24
C GLU A 194 -14.14 9.47 8.92
N GLU A 195 -15.31 8.99 8.50
CA GLU A 195 -15.48 8.16 7.31
C GLU A 195 -14.94 8.77 6.00
N PRO A 196 -15.05 10.09 5.75
CA PRO A 196 -14.52 10.70 4.52
C PRO A 196 -13.02 10.47 4.26
N TRP A 197 -12.23 10.18 5.31
CA TRP A 197 -10.81 9.85 5.16
C TRP A 197 -10.58 8.47 4.55
N LEU A 198 -11.54 7.55 4.68
CA LEU A 198 -11.35 6.15 4.35
C LEU A 198 -11.38 5.93 2.84
N PRO A 199 -10.39 5.21 2.27
CA PRO A 199 -10.41 4.86 0.85
C PRO A 199 -11.57 3.91 0.52
N LYS A 200 -12.05 3.96 -0.72
CA LYS A 200 -12.97 2.95 -1.25
C LYS A 200 -12.27 1.59 -1.31
N VAL A 201 -12.99 0.52 -0.99
CA VAL A 201 -12.44 -0.84 -0.95
C VAL A 201 -13.09 -1.71 -2.03
N CYS A 202 -12.27 -2.48 -2.76
CA CYS A 202 -12.72 -3.56 -3.62
C CYS A 202 -12.20 -4.92 -3.11
N THR A 203 -12.92 -6.00 -3.44
CA THR A 203 -12.57 -7.36 -3.00
C THR A 203 -11.99 -8.23 -4.11
N GLY A 204 -12.08 -7.76 -5.34
CA GLY A 204 -11.53 -8.43 -6.53
C GLY A 204 -10.44 -7.63 -7.20
N ILE A 205 -9.76 -8.25 -8.14
CA ILE A 205 -8.82 -7.55 -9.03
C ILE A 205 -9.63 -6.75 -10.05
N GLU A 206 -9.69 -5.44 -9.87
CA GLU A 206 -10.43 -4.52 -10.72
C GLU A 206 -9.49 -3.74 -11.65
N ALA A 207 -9.99 -3.33 -12.81
CA ALA A 207 -9.27 -2.43 -13.68
C ALA A 207 -9.34 -1.00 -13.13
N LEU A 208 -8.19 -0.39 -12.86
CA LEU A 208 -8.09 1.03 -12.49
C LEU A 208 -8.22 1.96 -13.68
N GLY A 209 -7.83 1.50 -14.84
CA GLY A 209 -7.75 2.23 -16.09
C GLY A 209 -6.69 1.61 -17.00
N SER A 210 -6.09 2.42 -17.89
CA SER A 210 -5.06 1.97 -18.80
C SER A 210 -3.82 2.86 -18.76
N TYR A 211 -2.67 2.25 -19.02
CA TYR A 211 -1.39 2.92 -19.23
C TYR A 211 -0.76 2.42 -20.52
N ARG A 212 -0.48 3.32 -21.48
CA ARG A 212 0.05 2.97 -22.80
C ARG A 212 -0.74 1.81 -23.44
N GLU A 213 -2.08 1.87 -23.37
CA GLU A 213 -3.06 0.87 -23.87
C GLU A 213 -3.11 -0.47 -23.10
N ARG A 214 -2.37 -0.62 -22.01
CA ARG A 214 -2.37 -1.81 -21.13
C ARG A 214 -3.29 -1.58 -19.94
N ILE A 215 -4.06 -2.60 -19.59
CA ILE A 215 -4.95 -2.55 -18.43
C ILE A 215 -4.10 -2.54 -17.16
N VAL A 216 -4.27 -1.53 -16.31
CA VAL A 216 -3.68 -1.48 -14.96
C VAL A 216 -4.71 -1.98 -13.98
N THR A 217 -4.32 -2.92 -13.12
CA THR A 217 -5.21 -3.49 -12.11
C THR A 217 -4.96 -2.93 -10.72
N THR A 218 -5.95 -3.07 -9.82
CA THR A 218 -5.78 -2.78 -8.40
C THR A 218 -4.59 -3.53 -7.82
N ALA A 219 -3.85 -2.85 -6.94
CA ALA A 219 -2.68 -3.44 -6.29
C ALA A 219 -3.10 -4.40 -5.16
N ILE A 220 -2.33 -5.47 -4.97
CA ILE A 220 -2.46 -6.38 -3.83
C ILE A 220 -1.22 -6.32 -2.95
N GLY A 221 -1.36 -6.65 -1.67
CA GLY A 221 -0.22 -6.69 -0.74
C GLY A 221 0.83 -7.73 -1.14
N ASP A 222 2.08 -7.48 -0.80
CA ASP A 222 3.22 -8.36 -1.11
C ASP A 222 3.09 -9.74 -0.46
N ASN A 223 2.57 -9.83 0.76
CA ASN A 223 2.29 -11.10 1.43
C ASN A 223 1.29 -11.95 0.64
N GLN A 224 0.18 -11.35 0.18
CA GLN A 224 -0.82 -12.04 -0.63
C GLN A 224 -0.28 -12.42 -2.00
N ALA A 225 0.50 -11.55 -2.63
CA ALA A 225 1.14 -11.83 -3.91
C ALA A 225 2.14 -12.99 -3.78
N SER A 226 2.97 -13.00 -2.73
CA SER A 226 3.90 -14.08 -2.45
C SER A 226 3.19 -15.41 -2.21
N PHE A 227 2.10 -15.40 -1.44
CA PHE A 227 1.29 -16.59 -1.20
C PHE A 227 0.71 -17.13 -2.50
N LEU A 228 0.08 -16.28 -3.32
CA LEU A 228 -0.50 -16.68 -4.60
C LEU A 228 0.55 -17.21 -5.58
N GLY A 229 1.73 -16.58 -5.60
CA GLY A 229 2.84 -17.00 -6.46
C GLY A 229 3.45 -18.35 -6.05
N ALA A 230 3.56 -18.59 -4.74
CA ALA A 230 4.17 -19.81 -4.20
C ALA A 230 3.20 -21.01 -4.14
N ALA A 231 1.94 -20.77 -3.73
CA ALA A 231 0.95 -21.84 -3.59
C ALA A 231 0.31 -22.23 -4.95
N GLY A 232 0.29 -21.32 -5.91
CA GLY A 232 -0.35 -21.56 -7.21
C GLY A 232 -1.82 -21.98 -7.06
N ASN A 233 -2.22 -22.99 -7.83
CA ASN A 233 -3.56 -23.59 -7.76
C ASN A 233 -3.58 -24.93 -6.99
N GLU A 234 -2.53 -25.26 -6.27
CA GLU A 234 -2.43 -26.52 -5.56
C GLU A 234 -3.37 -26.54 -4.34
N LYS A 235 -4.21 -27.58 -4.26
CA LYS A 235 -5.06 -27.81 -3.11
C LYS A 235 -4.26 -28.53 -2.01
N ASN A 236 -4.55 -28.20 -0.75
CA ASN A 236 -3.91 -28.79 0.44
C ASN A 236 -2.42 -28.46 0.60
N THR A 237 -2.01 -27.28 0.15
CA THR A 237 -0.64 -26.76 0.34
C THR A 237 -0.59 -25.87 1.58
N LEU A 238 0.40 -26.10 2.45
CA LEU A 238 0.74 -25.23 3.56
C LEU A 238 1.97 -24.40 3.15
N LEU A 239 1.81 -23.08 3.11
CA LEU A 239 2.92 -22.15 2.92
C LEU A 239 3.35 -21.60 4.28
N VAL A 240 4.62 -21.74 4.59
CA VAL A 240 5.25 -21.13 5.77
C VAL A 240 6.13 -19.98 5.29
N ASN A 241 5.78 -18.75 5.68
CA ASN A 241 6.59 -17.57 5.45
C ASN A 241 7.32 -17.22 6.75
N MET A 242 8.67 -17.23 6.72
CA MET A 242 9.53 -16.98 7.88
C MET A 242 10.36 -15.72 7.67
#